data_1da9d1ebff6eb2b0605625349c57f923
#
_entry.id   1da9d1ebff6eb2b0605625349c57f923
#
_cell.length_a   1.000
_cell.length_b   1.000
_cell.length_c   1.000
_cell.angle_alpha   90.00
_cell.angle_beta   90.00
_cell.angle_gamma   90.00
#
_symmetry.space_group_name_H-M   'P 1'
#
loop_
_entity.id
_entity.type
_entity.pdbx_description
1 polymer ?
#
loop_
_entity_poly.entity_id
_entity_poly.type
_entity_poly.pdbx_seq_one_letter_code
_entity_poly.pdbx_strand_id
1 'polypeptide(L)'
;MEPVVSNISSSNKNLTFTLSGVNHSIANAIRRTIVSDIPTVIFRTTPYAENKATFIKNTTKYHAEILKQRLSNIPVHFKMSNLEEFYGIELSYVDNLLKKRKILENYLLEVNVNNTTDSMVTVSTGDFKIFDKEANRYIPQEETKLIFPPFIPYNRDTEYYITFVKLNPKISDEIVGEAIHFSAEFGYGSSKEDGSFSVASLATYGNSIDEERAEDVLKELKAEWSNTMTADEVEKEADNWKLLDKKRIYLPNSFDFKLETIGVYESQRLVTKACEILIERLYLLNYVIDADLLEIIVSKNISENSFDVILKADDYTIGSMIQYVLYVSYYPSVLNYCGYKKIHPDDSHSVIRLGYMEETTMETIKEQIKTSIVLLVDVFQKIRKSFIQDEELFYIQPTEDWDTVMNLYFH
;
A
#
# COMPACT_ATOMS: atom_id res chain seq x y z
N MET A 1 22.24 0.93 10.09
CA MET A 1 21.31 -0.18 9.75
C MET A 1 21.73 -0.72 8.39
N GLU A 2 21.87 -2.02 8.26
CA GLU A 2 22.27 -2.67 7.00
C GLU A 2 21.15 -3.66 6.63
N PRO A 3 20.19 -3.25 5.80
CA PRO A 3 19.10 -4.14 5.40
C PRO A 3 19.62 -5.25 4.48
N VAL A 4 19.20 -6.47 4.76
CA VAL A 4 19.48 -7.65 3.92
C VAL A 4 18.14 -8.32 3.59
N VAL A 5 17.90 -8.52 2.30
CA VAL A 5 16.73 -9.26 1.80
C VAL A 5 17.19 -10.64 1.36
N SER A 6 16.55 -11.68 1.88
CA SER A 6 16.86 -13.08 1.60
C SER A 6 15.59 -13.91 1.42
N ASN A 7 15.74 -15.17 1.04
CA ASN A 7 14.63 -16.14 0.90
C ASN A 7 13.49 -15.65 0.02
N ILE A 8 13.80 -14.91 -1.04
CA ILE A 8 12.78 -14.39 -1.97
C ILE A 8 12.16 -15.56 -2.74
N SER A 9 10.86 -15.75 -2.56
CA SER A 9 10.08 -16.70 -3.34
C SER A 9 8.84 -16.00 -3.88
N SER A 10 8.75 -15.95 -5.21
CA SER A 10 7.63 -15.34 -5.93
C SER A 10 6.91 -16.41 -6.73
N SER A 11 5.60 -16.52 -6.52
CA SER A 11 4.74 -17.43 -7.25
C SER A 11 3.44 -16.71 -7.63
N ASN A 12 3.22 -16.51 -8.92
CA ASN A 12 2.03 -15.88 -9.51
C ASN A 12 1.60 -14.59 -8.75
N LYS A 13 0.76 -14.70 -7.70
CA LYS A 13 0.26 -13.57 -6.91
C LYS A 13 0.90 -13.45 -5.53
N ASN A 14 1.68 -14.43 -5.11
CA ASN A 14 2.27 -14.48 -3.76
C ASN A 14 3.75 -14.13 -3.82
N LEU A 15 4.21 -13.36 -2.82
CA LEU A 15 5.60 -13.08 -2.57
C LEU A 15 5.91 -13.33 -1.09
N THR A 16 6.94 -14.12 -0.84
CA THR A 16 7.52 -14.26 0.50
C THR A 16 8.99 -13.89 0.46
N PHE A 17 9.47 -13.24 1.50
CA PHE A 17 10.89 -12.90 1.66
C PHE A 17 11.19 -12.62 3.14
N THR A 18 12.46 -12.72 3.51
CA THR A 18 12.96 -12.34 4.82
C THR A 18 13.71 -11.02 4.73
N LEU A 19 13.34 -10.06 5.57
CA LEU A 19 14.01 -8.76 5.72
C LEU A 19 14.70 -8.71 7.07
N SER A 20 16.03 -8.66 7.09
CA SER A 20 16.85 -8.59 8.30
C SER A 20 17.71 -7.33 8.37
N GLY A 21 18.27 -7.05 9.54
CA GLY A 21 19.12 -5.87 9.77
C GLY A 21 18.37 -4.55 9.90
N VAL A 22 17.04 -4.59 10.06
CA VAL A 22 16.18 -3.42 10.24
C VAL A 22 15.29 -3.57 11.47
N ASN A 23 14.80 -2.43 11.98
CA ASN A 23 13.85 -2.43 13.11
C ASN A 23 12.41 -2.69 12.62
N HIS A 24 11.55 -3.10 13.55
CA HIS A 24 10.12 -3.31 13.30
C HIS A 24 9.39 -2.06 12.77
N SER A 25 9.86 -0.84 13.08
CA SER A 25 9.28 0.40 12.56
C SER A 25 9.41 0.48 11.03
N ILE A 26 10.56 0.07 10.47
CA ILE A 26 10.81 0.02 9.02
C ILE A 26 10.01 -1.09 8.37
N ALA A 27 10.01 -2.29 8.96
CA ALA A 27 9.20 -3.41 8.45
C ALA A 27 7.70 -3.05 8.42
N ASN A 28 7.19 -2.43 9.49
CA ASN A 28 5.80 -1.99 9.54
C ASN A 28 5.50 -0.84 8.57
N ALA A 29 6.46 0.07 8.33
CA ALA A 29 6.31 1.14 7.35
C ALA A 29 6.08 0.57 5.95
N ILE A 30 6.92 -0.38 5.50
CA ILE A 30 6.75 -1.07 4.21
C ILE A 30 5.38 -1.75 4.14
N ARG A 31 5.01 -2.55 5.15
CA ARG A 31 3.72 -3.23 5.19
C ARG A 31 2.54 -2.26 5.10
N ARG A 32 2.55 -1.20 5.89
CA ARG A 32 1.48 -0.19 5.92
C ARG A 32 1.36 0.51 4.57
N THR A 33 2.48 0.95 4.00
CA THR A 33 2.51 1.62 2.70
C THR A 33 1.98 0.71 1.59
N ILE A 34 2.29 -0.60 1.60
CA ILE A 34 1.72 -1.56 0.64
C ILE A 34 0.20 -1.62 0.75
N VAL A 35 -0.34 -1.64 1.96
CA VAL A 35 -1.79 -1.79 2.19
C VAL A 35 -2.56 -0.51 1.88
N SER A 36 -2.00 0.67 2.22
CA SER A 36 -2.79 1.91 2.24
C SER A 36 -2.38 2.95 1.20
N ASP A 37 -1.08 3.07 0.86
CA ASP A 37 -0.59 4.26 0.21
C ASP A 37 -0.30 4.07 -1.29
N ILE A 38 -0.20 2.81 -1.77
CA ILE A 38 0.07 2.55 -3.20
C ILE A 38 -1.14 2.93 -4.03
N PRO A 39 -1.00 3.91 -4.93
CA PRO A 39 -2.11 4.35 -5.75
C PRO A 39 -2.35 3.45 -6.96
N THR A 40 -3.60 3.43 -7.43
CA THR A 40 -4.03 2.68 -8.61
C THR A 40 -5.06 3.45 -9.42
N VAL A 41 -5.34 2.97 -10.63
CA VAL A 41 -6.45 3.46 -11.45
C VAL A 41 -7.76 2.89 -10.89
N ILE A 42 -8.77 3.75 -10.73
CA ILE A 42 -10.02 3.44 -10.06
C ILE A 42 -11.24 4.00 -10.80
N PHE A 43 -12.42 3.52 -10.43
CA PHE A 43 -13.68 4.20 -10.70
C PHE A 43 -14.17 4.87 -9.39
N ARG A 44 -14.10 6.20 -9.35
CA ARG A 44 -14.54 6.96 -8.18
C ARG A 44 -16.05 7.12 -8.20
N THR A 45 -16.71 6.55 -7.21
CA THR A 45 -18.17 6.58 -7.08
C THR A 45 -18.64 7.21 -5.78
N THR A 46 -17.74 7.39 -4.82
CA THR A 46 -17.94 7.99 -3.51
C THR A 46 -16.83 8.99 -3.19
N PRO A 47 -17.11 10.07 -2.43
CA PRO A 47 -18.41 10.59 -2.03
C PRO A 47 -19.23 11.10 -3.23
N TYR A 48 -20.55 11.39 -3.05
CA TYR A 48 -21.43 11.78 -4.15
C TYR A 48 -20.91 12.97 -4.97
N ALA A 49 -20.29 13.94 -4.32
CA ALA A 49 -19.73 15.13 -4.98
C ALA A 49 -18.57 14.79 -5.96
N GLU A 50 -17.88 13.67 -5.74
CA GLU A 50 -16.75 13.21 -6.56
C GLU A 50 -17.13 12.04 -7.48
N ASN A 51 -18.40 11.64 -7.48
CA ASN A 51 -18.86 10.53 -8.29
C ASN A 51 -18.66 10.80 -9.78
N LYS A 52 -17.98 9.88 -10.47
CA LYS A 52 -17.67 9.92 -11.89
C LYS A 52 -18.37 8.82 -12.70
N ALA A 53 -19.35 8.15 -12.11
CA ALA A 53 -20.15 7.12 -12.78
C ALA A 53 -21.59 7.59 -12.97
N THR A 54 -22.07 7.58 -14.22
CA THR A 54 -23.42 8.03 -14.61
C THR A 54 -24.22 6.85 -15.14
N PHE A 55 -25.34 6.51 -14.50
CA PHE A 55 -26.27 5.48 -14.95
C PHE A 55 -27.36 6.13 -15.79
N ILE A 56 -27.33 5.85 -17.10
CA ILE A 56 -28.28 6.37 -18.09
C ILE A 56 -29.57 5.54 -18.07
N LYS A 57 -29.43 4.21 -17.97
CA LYS A 57 -30.55 3.28 -17.88
C LYS A 57 -30.21 2.14 -16.92
N ASN A 58 -31.08 1.91 -15.97
CA ASN A 58 -30.99 0.77 -15.05
C ASN A 58 -32.40 0.25 -14.78
N THR A 59 -32.75 -0.88 -15.37
CA THR A 59 -34.01 -1.58 -15.12
C THR A 59 -33.81 -2.86 -14.32
N THR A 60 -32.57 -3.08 -13.82
CA THR A 60 -32.25 -4.22 -12.97
C THR A 60 -32.85 -4.08 -11.59
N LYS A 61 -32.93 -5.19 -10.87
CA LYS A 61 -33.37 -5.21 -9.47
C LYS A 61 -32.41 -4.51 -8.49
N TYR A 62 -31.21 -4.16 -8.92
CA TYR A 62 -30.22 -3.51 -8.07
C TYR A 62 -30.31 -1.99 -8.17
N HIS A 63 -30.29 -1.34 -7.02
CA HIS A 63 -30.19 0.11 -6.95
C HIS A 63 -28.85 0.62 -7.51
N ALA A 64 -28.88 1.80 -8.14
CA ALA A 64 -27.69 2.37 -8.76
C ALA A 64 -26.48 2.52 -7.79
N GLU A 65 -26.74 2.81 -6.52
CA GLU A 65 -25.69 2.92 -5.49
C GLU A 65 -24.96 1.60 -5.26
N ILE A 66 -25.66 0.46 -5.25
CA ILE A 66 -25.05 -0.88 -5.14
C ILE A 66 -24.20 -1.17 -6.37
N LEU A 67 -24.65 -0.78 -7.56
CA LEU A 67 -23.89 -0.96 -8.80
C LEU A 67 -22.67 -0.06 -8.84
N LYS A 68 -22.74 1.17 -8.34
CA LYS A 68 -21.60 2.06 -8.17
C LYS A 68 -20.56 1.48 -7.21
N GLN A 69 -21.00 0.94 -6.06
CA GLN A 69 -20.13 0.29 -5.11
C GLN A 69 -19.44 -0.96 -5.73
N ARG A 70 -20.16 -1.75 -6.53
CA ARG A 70 -19.54 -2.86 -7.28
C ARG A 70 -18.51 -2.37 -8.27
N LEU A 71 -18.79 -1.27 -8.99
CA LEU A 71 -17.89 -0.68 -9.95
C LEU A 71 -16.59 -0.21 -9.31
N SER A 72 -16.65 0.43 -8.14
CA SER A 72 -15.45 0.88 -7.42
C SER A 72 -14.53 -0.27 -6.96
N ASN A 73 -15.09 -1.47 -6.78
CA ASN A 73 -14.31 -2.66 -6.40
C ASN A 73 -13.70 -3.42 -7.59
N ILE A 74 -13.94 -3.00 -8.84
CA ILE A 74 -13.35 -3.66 -10.00
C ILE A 74 -11.91 -3.17 -10.17
N PRO A 75 -10.91 -4.08 -10.09
CA PRO A 75 -9.52 -3.72 -10.31
C PRO A 75 -9.29 -3.36 -11.79
N VAL A 76 -8.58 -2.25 -12.01
CA VAL A 76 -8.26 -1.76 -13.34
C VAL A 76 -6.77 -1.97 -13.60
N HIS A 77 -6.44 -2.88 -14.53
CA HIS A 77 -5.07 -3.18 -14.94
C HIS A 77 -4.69 -2.31 -16.12
N PHE A 78 -4.29 -1.10 -15.90
CA PHE A 78 -4.03 -0.16 -16.99
C PHE A 78 -2.67 -0.46 -17.66
N LYS A 79 -2.62 -1.52 -18.49
CA LYS A 79 -1.44 -2.02 -19.22
C LYS A 79 -1.56 -1.74 -20.73
N MET A 80 -1.79 -0.51 -21.13
CA MET A 80 -1.77 -0.16 -22.57
C MET A 80 -0.33 0.02 -23.05
N SER A 81 -0.05 -0.45 -24.28
CA SER A 81 1.28 -0.38 -24.91
C SER A 81 1.83 1.05 -25.05
N ASN A 82 0.95 2.04 -25.16
CA ASN A 82 1.33 3.46 -25.18
C ASN A 82 1.51 4.05 -23.76
N LEU A 83 1.29 3.26 -22.74
CA LEU A 83 1.36 3.61 -21.33
C LEU A 83 2.42 2.80 -20.58
N GLU A 84 3.28 2.05 -21.28
CA GLU A 84 4.54 1.59 -20.71
C GLU A 84 5.37 2.79 -20.22
N GLU A 85 5.32 3.93 -20.91
CA GLU A 85 5.73 5.22 -20.37
C GLU A 85 4.98 5.60 -19.08
N PHE A 86 3.72 5.20 -18.93
CA PHE A 86 2.89 5.51 -17.75
C PHE A 86 3.37 4.79 -16.48
N TYR A 87 3.97 3.61 -16.62
CA TYR A 87 4.54 2.85 -15.52
C TYR A 87 6.06 2.95 -15.43
N GLY A 88 6.72 3.40 -16.50
CA GLY A 88 8.17 3.51 -16.64
C GLY A 88 8.74 4.91 -16.43
N ILE A 89 7.88 5.95 -16.36
CA ILE A 89 8.37 7.31 -16.14
C ILE A 89 8.76 7.46 -14.68
N GLU A 90 10.05 7.58 -14.43
CA GLU A 90 10.72 7.86 -13.14
C GLU A 90 10.60 9.34 -12.72
N LEU A 91 9.52 10.00 -13.06
CA LEU A 91 9.25 11.34 -12.62
C LEU A 91 8.72 11.33 -11.18
N SER A 92 8.89 12.43 -10.46
CA SER A 92 8.37 12.57 -9.09
C SER A 92 6.91 12.10 -9.01
N TYR A 93 6.56 11.46 -7.91
CA TYR A 93 5.21 10.92 -7.67
C TYR A 93 4.10 11.92 -8.03
N VAL A 94 4.33 13.19 -7.76
CA VAL A 94 3.37 14.29 -7.99
C VAL A 94 3.25 14.68 -9.45
N ASP A 95 4.35 14.88 -10.16
CA ASP A 95 4.32 15.19 -11.61
C ASP A 95 3.68 14.05 -12.38
N ASN A 96 3.96 12.83 -11.95
CA ASN A 96 3.33 11.63 -12.48
C ASN A 96 1.82 11.60 -12.22
N LEU A 97 1.38 11.99 -11.03
CA LEU A 97 -0.05 12.04 -10.71
C LEU A 97 -0.81 13.02 -11.60
N LEU A 98 -0.27 14.21 -11.81
CA LEU A 98 -0.90 15.22 -12.64
C LEU A 98 -0.93 14.83 -14.12
N LYS A 99 0.18 14.29 -14.64
CA LYS A 99 0.26 13.76 -16.02
C LYS A 99 -0.64 12.56 -16.23
N LYS A 100 -0.65 11.64 -15.28
CA LYS A 100 -1.50 10.45 -15.28
C LYS A 100 -2.99 10.80 -15.23
N ARG A 101 -3.39 11.79 -14.43
CA ARG A 101 -4.78 12.29 -14.42
C ARG A 101 -5.22 12.79 -15.79
N LYS A 102 -4.41 13.61 -16.45
CA LYS A 102 -4.72 14.12 -17.80
C LYS A 102 -4.88 13.00 -18.84
N ILE A 103 -4.03 11.97 -18.79
CA ILE A 103 -4.13 10.83 -19.70
C ILE A 103 -5.43 10.06 -19.43
N LEU A 104 -5.78 9.81 -18.17
CA LEU A 104 -7.00 9.08 -17.80
C LEU A 104 -8.28 9.82 -18.20
N GLU A 105 -8.28 11.14 -18.23
CA GLU A 105 -9.42 11.96 -18.64
C GLU A 105 -9.82 11.73 -20.11
N ASN A 106 -8.90 11.24 -20.93
CA ASN A 106 -9.16 10.92 -22.34
C ASN A 106 -9.97 9.64 -22.52
N TYR A 107 -10.05 8.78 -21.50
CA TYR A 107 -10.73 7.50 -21.59
C TYR A 107 -12.05 7.49 -20.81
N LEU A 108 -13.06 6.82 -21.38
CA LEU A 108 -14.37 6.66 -20.78
C LEU A 108 -14.78 5.18 -20.84
N LEU A 109 -15.13 4.59 -19.70
CA LEU A 109 -15.80 3.30 -19.69
C LEU A 109 -17.25 3.47 -20.11
N GLU A 110 -17.71 2.62 -21.00
CA GLU A 110 -19.12 2.51 -21.40
C GLU A 110 -19.58 1.06 -21.37
N VAL A 111 -20.78 0.85 -20.79
CA VAL A 111 -21.42 -0.46 -20.75
C VAL A 111 -22.88 -0.25 -21.17
N ASN A 112 -23.30 -0.94 -22.23
CA ASN A 112 -24.66 -0.88 -22.72
C ASN A 112 -25.11 -2.28 -23.14
N VAL A 113 -25.88 -2.93 -22.27
CA VAL A 113 -26.38 -4.30 -22.47
C VAL A 113 -27.88 -4.35 -22.21
N ASN A 114 -28.61 -4.92 -23.18
CA ASN A 114 -30.05 -5.18 -23.07
C ASN A 114 -30.26 -6.70 -23.19
N ASN A 115 -30.99 -7.27 -22.26
CA ASN A 115 -31.38 -8.67 -22.36
C ASN A 115 -32.65 -8.80 -23.22
N THR A 116 -32.50 -9.29 -24.44
CA THR A 116 -33.61 -9.56 -25.37
C THR A 116 -33.91 -11.06 -25.48
N THR A 117 -33.22 -11.89 -24.68
CA THR A 117 -33.34 -13.36 -24.72
C THR A 117 -34.28 -13.88 -23.65
N ASP A 118 -34.67 -15.14 -23.77
CA ASP A 118 -35.53 -15.87 -22.82
C ASP A 118 -34.71 -16.44 -21.63
N SER A 119 -33.40 -16.18 -21.58
CA SER A 119 -32.50 -16.65 -20.55
C SER A 119 -31.84 -15.48 -19.81
N MET A 120 -31.33 -15.75 -18.62
CA MET A 120 -30.59 -14.75 -17.82
C MET A 120 -29.26 -14.42 -18.49
N VAL A 121 -28.98 -13.14 -18.72
CA VAL A 121 -27.72 -12.65 -19.26
C VAL A 121 -26.85 -12.11 -18.14
N THR A 122 -25.58 -12.56 -18.09
CA THR A 122 -24.59 -12.05 -17.14
C THR A 122 -23.78 -10.97 -17.80
N VAL A 123 -23.86 -9.75 -17.28
CA VAL A 123 -22.95 -8.64 -17.64
C VAL A 123 -21.71 -8.76 -16.78
N SER A 124 -20.56 -8.75 -17.40
CA SER A 124 -19.25 -8.93 -16.78
C SER A 124 -18.25 -7.88 -17.29
N THR A 125 -17.04 -7.88 -16.75
CA THR A 125 -15.96 -7.02 -17.26
C THR A 125 -15.56 -7.34 -18.71
N GLY A 126 -15.93 -8.50 -19.23
CA GLY A 126 -15.77 -8.83 -20.65
C GLY A 126 -16.69 -8.05 -21.60
N ASP A 127 -17.78 -7.48 -21.07
CA ASP A 127 -18.73 -6.64 -21.83
C ASP A 127 -18.39 -5.15 -21.76
N PHE A 128 -17.34 -4.80 -21.03
CA PHE A 128 -16.87 -3.43 -20.84
C PHE A 128 -16.21 -2.94 -22.15
N LYS A 129 -16.53 -1.70 -22.52
CA LYS A 129 -15.93 -1.02 -23.66
C LYS A 129 -15.31 0.29 -23.19
N ILE A 130 -14.13 0.60 -23.72
CA ILE A 130 -13.44 1.84 -23.40
C ILE A 130 -13.46 2.73 -24.63
N PHE A 131 -13.97 3.93 -24.46
CA PHE A 131 -14.01 4.95 -25.52
C PHE A 131 -12.84 5.90 -25.33
N ASP A 132 -12.02 6.07 -26.36
CA ASP A 132 -10.94 7.05 -26.45
C ASP A 132 -11.52 8.35 -27.02
N LYS A 133 -11.59 9.38 -26.18
CA LYS A 133 -12.15 10.70 -26.53
C LYS A 133 -11.29 11.44 -27.56
N GLU A 134 -9.96 11.25 -27.49
CA GLU A 134 -9.02 11.92 -28.42
C GLU A 134 -9.07 11.27 -29.80
N ALA A 135 -9.00 9.95 -29.87
CA ALA A 135 -9.10 9.23 -31.12
C ALA A 135 -10.56 9.09 -31.63
N ASN A 136 -11.55 9.48 -30.82
CA ASN A 136 -12.99 9.35 -31.11
C ASN A 136 -13.41 7.94 -31.56
N ARG A 137 -12.91 6.93 -30.90
CA ARG A 137 -13.19 5.51 -31.22
C ARG A 137 -13.13 4.64 -29.98
N TYR A 138 -13.77 3.46 -30.05
CA TYR A 138 -13.58 2.45 -29.02
C TYR A 138 -12.23 1.76 -29.18
N ILE A 139 -11.62 1.46 -28.04
CA ILE A 139 -10.40 0.66 -27.99
C ILE A 139 -10.71 -0.78 -28.42
N PRO A 140 -9.80 -1.44 -29.14
CA PRO A 140 -9.96 -2.85 -29.52
C PRO A 140 -10.19 -3.75 -28.30
N GLN A 141 -10.98 -4.82 -28.49
CA GLN A 141 -11.32 -5.74 -27.39
C GLN A 141 -10.08 -6.41 -26.79
N GLU A 142 -9.06 -6.67 -27.60
CA GLU A 142 -7.80 -7.26 -27.11
C GLU A 142 -7.07 -6.35 -26.12
N GLU A 143 -7.08 -5.04 -26.36
CA GLU A 143 -6.52 -4.05 -25.43
C GLU A 143 -7.39 -3.91 -24.18
N THR A 144 -8.72 -3.95 -24.34
CA THR A 144 -9.66 -3.93 -23.20
C THR A 144 -9.46 -5.15 -22.29
N LYS A 145 -9.12 -6.32 -22.84
CA LYS A 145 -8.77 -7.51 -22.06
C LYS A 145 -7.49 -7.34 -21.23
N LEU A 146 -6.55 -6.50 -21.64
CA LEU A 146 -5.36 -6.20 -20.85
C LEU A 146 -5.71 -5.32 -19.63
N ILE A 147 -6.75 -4.49 -19.76
CA ILE A 147 -7.23 -3.62 -18.69
C ILE A 147 -8.15 -4.39 -17.72
N PHE A 148 -8.98 -5.28 -18.24
CA PHE A 148 -9.88 -6.16 -17.48
C PHE A 148 -9.59 -7.62 -17.81
N PRO A 149 -8.46 -8.17 -17.33
CA PRO A 149 -8.06 -9.52 -17.70
C PRO A 149 -9.04 -10.56 -17.16
N PRO A 150 -9.32 -11.63 -17.96
CA PRO A 150 -10.08 -12.75 -17.48
C PRO A 150 -9.27 -13.56 -16.45
N PHE A 151 -9.96 -14.23 -15.57
CA PHE A 151 -9.41 -15.24 -14.69
C PHE A 151 -9.56 -16.62 -15.33
N ILE A 152 -8.47 -17.37 -15.44
CA ILE A 152 -8.46 -18.76 -15.89
C ILE A 152 -8.23 -19.65 -14.66
N PRO A 153 -9.24 -20.41 -14.19
CA PRO A 153 -9.07 -21.33 -13.08
C PRO A 153 -8.08 -22.45 -13.43
N TYR A 154 -7.31 -22.88 -12.43
CA TYR A 154 -6.43 -24.03 -12.52
C TYR A 154 -7.26 -25.28 -12.88
N ASN A 155 -7.17 -25.93 -13.95
CA ASN A 155 -7.93 -27.06 -14.49
C ASN A 155 -9.14 -26.71 -15.39
N ARG A 156 -9.26 -25.50 -15.90
CA ARG A 156 -10.28 -25.14 -16.90
C ARG A 156 -9.67 -24.25 -17.96
N ASP A 157 -10.03 -24.49 -19.21
CA ASP A 157 -9.61 -23.64 -20.34
C ASP A 157 -10.59 -22.48 -20.59
N THR A 158 -11.53 -22.27 -19.68
CA THR A 158 -12.59 -21.26 -19.83
C THR A 158 -12.17 -19.97 -19.13
N GLU A 159 -12.20 -18.86 -19.86
CA GLU A 159 -12.01 -17.51 -19.34
C GLU A 159 -13.23 -17.09 -18.53
N TYR A 160 -13.00 -16.58 -17.30
CA TYR A 160 -14.04 -16.01 -16.45
C TYR A 160 -13.74 -14.54 -16.21
N TYR A 161 -14.72 -13.70 -16.48
CA TYR A 161 -14.70 -12.28 -16.20
C TYR A 161 -15.41 -11.95 -14.88
N ILE A 162 -15.06 -10.84 -14.25
CA ILE A 162 -15.72 -10.38 -13.01
C ILE A 162 -17.18 -10.07 -13.34
N THR A 163 -18.11 -10.77 -12.69
CA THR A 163 -19.54 -10.52 -12.84
C THR A 163 -19.95 -9.19 -12.25
N PHE A 164 -20.50 -8.31 -13.08
CA PHE A 164 -21.00 -7.01 -12.62
C PHE A 164 -22.47 -7.09 -12.20
N VAL A 165 -23.37 -7.54 -13.10
CA VAL A 165 -24.82 -7.70 -12.83
C VAL A 165 -25.41 -8.81 -13.70
N LYS A 166 -26.48 -9.42 -13.24
CA LYS A 166 -27.28 -10.37 -14.02
C LYS A 166 -28.58 -9.70 -14.41
N LEU A 167 -28.93 -9.77 -15.68
CA LEU A 167 -30.14 -9.22 -16.27
C LEU A 167 -31.19 -10.31 -16.43
N ASN A 168 -32.38 -10.10 -15.88
CA ASN A 168 -33.50 -11.01 -16.06
C ASN A 168 -33.95 -11.09 -17.52
N PRO A 169 -34.48 -12.25 -17.95
CA PRO A 169 -34.94 -12.47 -19.33
C PRO A 169 -36.20 -11.67 -19.68
N LYS A 170 -36.47 -11.59 -20.96
CA LYS A 170 -37.74 -11.21 -21.51
C LYS A 170 -38.79 -12.29 -21.15
N ILE A 171 -39.94 -11.89 -20.60
CA ILE A 171 -41.03 -12.81 -20.23
C ILE A 171 -42.13 -12.84 -21.30
N SER A 172 -42.44 -11.66 -21.85
CA SER A 172 -43.41 -11.49 -22.91
C SER A 172 -43.07 -10.27 -23.77
N ASP A 173 -43.81 -10.02 -24.84
CA ASP A 173 -43.63 -8.81 -25.66
C ASP A 173 -43.95 -7.52 -24.90
N GLU A 174 -44.75 -7.58 -23.87
CA GLU A 174 -45.09 -6.47 -22.99
C GLU A 174 -44.06 -6.32 -21.85
N ILE A 175 -43.50 -7.42 -21.37
CA ILE A 175 -42.48 -7.46 -20.30
C ILE A 175 -41.14 -7.74 -20.93
N VAL A 176 -40.47 -6.66 -21.36
CA VAL A 176 -39.14 -6.69 -21.94
C VAL A 176 -38.10 -7.09 -20.89
N GLY A 177 -37.00 -7.69 -21.33
CA GLY A 177 -35.88 -8.04 -20.43
C GLY A 177 -35.21 -6.82 -19.83
N GLU A 178 -34.47 -7.08 -18.78
CA GLU A 178 -33.70 -6.02 -18.08
C GLU A 178 -32.57 -5.47 -18.93
N ALA A 179 -32.23 -4.21 -18.65
CA ALA A 179 -31.20 -3.48 -19.37
C ALA A 179 -30.37 -2.64 -18.44
N ILE A 180 -29.09 -2.48 -18.76
CA ILE A 180 -28.17 -1.58 -18.07
C ILE A 180 -27.39 -0.76 -19.10
N HIS A 181 -27.34 0.56 -18.88
CA HIS A 181 -26.50 1.48 -19.63
C HIS A 181 -25.90 2.49 -18.68
N PHE A 182 -24.57 2.51 -18.57
CA PHE A 182 -23.83 3.48 -17.76
C PHE A 182 -22.50 3.83 -18.41
N SER A 183 -21.96 4.96 -18.00
CA SER A 183 -20.59 5.38 -18.31
C SER A 183 -19.87 5.75 -17.03
N ALA A 184 -18.53 5.60 -17.03
CA ALA A 184 -17.71 5.99 -15.90
C ALA A 184 -16.32 6.50 -16.37
N GLU A 185 -15.85 7.57 -15.76
CA GLU A 185 -14.52 8.09 -15.97
C GLU A 185 -13.52 7.36 -15.08
N PHE A 186 -12.31 7.16 -15.62
CA PHE A 186 -11.20 6.65 -14.85
C PHE A 186 -10.67 7.74 -13.92
N GLY A 187 -10.30 7.34 -12.73
CA GLY A 187 -9.68 8.19 -11.72
C GLY A 187 -8.41 7.57 -11.18
N TYR A 188 -7.83 8.21 -10.19
CA TYR A 188 -6.65 7.75 -9.50
C TYR A 188 -6.88 7.89 -7.99
N GLY A 189 -6.53 6.87 -7.22
CA GLY A 189 -6.73 6.85 -5.79
C GLY A 189 -5.99 5.72 -5.10
N SER A 190 -5.98 5.72 -3.79
CA SER A 190 -5.32 4.73 -2.97
C SER A 190 -6.27 4.14 -1.92
N SER A 191 -5.88 3.02 -1.34
CA SER A 191 -6.64 2.36 -0.27
C SER A 191 -6.76 3.22 1.01
N LYS A 192 -5.91 4.24 1.17
CA LYS A 192 -6.04 5.22 2.25
C LYS A 192 -7.32 6.03 2.15
N GLU A 193 -7.82 6.28 0.93
CA GLU A 193 -9.06 6.99 0.66
C GLU A 193 -10.27 6.06 0.81
N ASP A 194 -10.20 4.87 0.21
CA ASP A 194 -11.26 3.86 0.26
C ASP A 194 -10.64 2.46 0.11
N GLY A 195 -11.01 1.52 0.98
CA GLY A 195 -10.53 0.15 0.96
C GLY A 195 -10.81 -0.62 -0.34
N SER A 196 -11.78 -0.17 -1.15
CA SER A 196 -12.06 -0.72 -2.47
C SER A 196 -10.90 -0.53 -3.47
N PHE A 197 -9.99 0.41 -3.21
CA PHE A 197 -8.85 0.73 -4.07
C PHE A 197 -7.58 -0.03 -3.68
N SER A 198 -7.68 -1.04 -2.83
CA SER A 198 -6.53 -1.85 -2.41
C SER A 198 -5.88 -2.57 -3.58
N VAL A 199 -4.55 -2.58 -3.62
CA VAL A 199 -3.73 -3.28 -4.62
C VAL A 199 -3.19 -4.61 -4.10
N ALA A 200 -3.30 -4.85 -2.80
CA ALA A 200 -2.85 -6.06 -2.14
C ALA A 200 -4.00 -6.68 -1.33
N SER A 201 -4.23 -7.98 -1.48
CA SER A 201 -5.17 -8.74 -0.66
C SER A 201 -4.58 -9.08 0.70
N LEU A 202 -3.26 -9.25 0.77
CA LEU A 202 -2.53 -9.56 2.00
C LEU A 202 -1.17 -8.85 2.00
N ALA A 203 -0.86 -8.17 3.11
CA ALA A 203 0.49 -7.72 3.41
C ALA A 203 0.73 -7.88 4.92
N THR A 204 1.51 -8.88 5.27
CA THR A 204 1.82 -9.23 6.67
C THR A 204 3.29 -9.53 6.83
N TYR A 205 3.78 -9.38 8.06
CA TYR A 205 5.07 -9.91 8.46
C TYR A 205 5.01 -10.50 9.87
N GLY A 206 5.90 -11.42 10.15
CA GLY A 206 6.16 -11.94 11.48
C GLY A 206 7.65 -11.90 11.79
N ASN A 207 8.02 -12.08 13.05
CA ASN A 207 9.43 -12.23 13.39
C ASN A 207 9.96 -13.56 12.84
N SER A 208 11.16 -13.56 12.29
CA SER A 208 11.85 -14.80 11.88
C SER A 208 12.21 -15.65 13.09
N ILE A 209 11.86 -16.91 13.05
CA ILE A 209 12.11 -17.82 14.17
C ILE A 209 13.61 -18.16 14.23
N ASP A 210 14.17 -18.14 15.44
CA ASP A 210 15.49 -18.66 15.73
C ASP A 210 15.37 -20.20 15.91
N GLU A 211 15.54 -20.91 14.79
CA GLU A 211 15.37 -22.36 14.73
C GLU A 211 16.35 -23.11 15.65
N GLU A 212 17.61 -22.69 15.69
CA GLU A 212 18.65 -23.35 16.52
C GLU A 212 18.32 -23.23 17.99
N ARG A 213 18.04 -22.03 18.46
CA ARG A 213 17.65 -21.78 19.85
C ARG A 213 16.31 -22.43 20.19
N ALA A 214 15.35 -22.46 19.26
CA ALA A 214 14.06 -23.11 19.47
C ALA A 214 14.21 -24.64 19.62
N GLU A 215 15.08 -25.28 18.83
CA GLU A 215 15.37 -26.70 18.96
C GLU A 215 16.05 -27.03 20.31
N ASP A 216 16.98 -26.21 20.76
CA ASP A 216 17.65 -26.42 22.04
C ASP A 216 16.68 -26.28 23.22
N VAL A 217 15.84 -25.24 23.23
CA VAL A 217 14.78 -25.07 24.23
C VAL A 217 13.79 -26.26 24.22
N LEU A 218 13.41 -26.75 23.04
CA LEU A 218 12.51 -27.91 22.94
C LEU A 218 13.15 -29.18 23.51
N LYS A 219 14.47 -29.40 23.29
CA LYS A 219 15.20 -30.53 23.87
C LYS A 219 15.20 -30.48 25.40
N GLU A 220 15.47 -29.29 25.97
CA GLU A 220 15.43 -29.06 27.41
C GLU A 220 14.04 -29.35 28.00
N LEU A 221 12.99 -28.80 27.36
CA LEU A 221 11.61 -29.00 27.78
C LEU A 221 11.18 -30.49 27.68
N LYS A 222 11.55 -31.20 26.61
CA LYS A 222 11.26 -32.62 26.48
C LYS A 222 11.94 -33.46 27.56
N ALA A 223 13.16 -33.14 27.97
CA ALA A 223 13.85 -33.79 29.08
C ALA A 223 13.13 -33.54 30.42
N GLU A 224 12.62 -32.33 30.63
CA GLU A 224 11.84 -31.98 31.82
C GLU A 224 10.49 -32.72 31.85
N TRP A 225 9.74 -32.68 30.76
CA TRP A 225 8.42 -33.35 30.63
C TRP A 225 8.50 -34.88 30.77
N SER A 226 9.58 -35.50 30.30
CA SER A 226 9.81 -36.93 30.40
C SER A 226 9.89 -37.45 31.86
N ASN A 227 10.12 -36.55 32.82
CA ASN A 227 10.11 -36.90 34.25
C ASN A 227 8.69 -37.01 34.83
N THR A 228 7.69 -36.44 34.19
CA THR A 228 6.32 -36.30 34.72
C THR A 228 5.23 -36.83 33.79
N MET A 229 5.52 -37.02 32.51
CA MET A 229 4.56 -37.38 31.47
C MET A 229 4.96 -38.68 30.76
N THR A 230 3.99 -39.35 30.15
CA THR A 230 4.23 -40.49 29.24
C THR A 230 4.80 -40.01 27.89
N ALA A 231 5.43 -40.91 27.14
CA ALA A 231 6.02 -40.59 25.84
C ALA A 231 5.02 -39.96 24.87
N ASP A 232 3.78 -40.45 24.82
CA ASP A 232 2.73 -39.90 23.95
C ASP A 232 2.26 -38.52 24.38
N GLU A 233 2.25 -38.23 25.67
CA GLU A 233 1.92 -36.89 26.21
C GLU A 233 3.03 -35.90 25.93
N VAL A 234 4.29 -36.29 26.06
CA VAL A 234 5.45 -35.45 25.71
C VAL A 234 5.42 -35.05 24.24
N GLU A 235 5.04 -35.96 23.35
CA GLU A 235 5.00 -35.67 21.92
C GLU A 235 3.85 -34.71 21.57
N LYS A 236 2.68 -34.86 22.17
CA LYS A 236 1.56 -33.93 22.05
C LYS A 236 1.90 -32.53 22.57
N GLU A 237 2.56 -32.44 23.72
CA GLU A 237 2.98 -31.16 24.30
C GLU A 237 4.07 -30.50 23.46
N ALA A 238 4.99 -31.28 22.89
CA ALA A 238 5.97 -30.77 21.95
C ALA A 238 5.33 -30.20 20.69
N ASP A 239 4.29 -30.79 20.16
CA ASP A 239 3.57 -30.29 19.01
C ASP A 239 2.76 -29.01 19.35
N ASN A 240 2.12 -28.95 20.53
CA ASN A 240 1.49 -27.76 21.05
C ASN A 240 2.52 -26.59 21.16
N TRP A 241 3.67 -26.90 21.76
CA TRP A 241 4.74 -25.91 21.92
C TRP A 241 5.25 -25.38 20.58
N LYS A 242 5.45 -26.25 19.57
CA LYS A 242 5.84 -25.83 18.22
C LYS A 242 4.85 -24.87 17.57
N LEU A 243 3.54 -25.09 17.81
CA LEU A 243 2.50 -24.23 17.24
C LEU A 243 2.39 -22.88 17.94
N LEU A 244 2.69 -22.81 19.23
CA LEU A 244 2.45 -21.64 20.08
C LEU A 244 3.74 -20.96 20.52
N ASP A 245 4.48 -21.56 21.45
CA ASP A 245 5.57 -20.94 22.17
C ASP A 245 6.87 -20.81 21.37
N LYS A 246 7.11 -21.72 20.40
CA LYS A 246 8.22 -21.59 19.45
C LYS A 246 8.29 -20.21 18.80
N LYS A 247 7.13 -19.61 18.48
CA LYS A 247 7.04 -18.29 17.83
C LYS A 247 7.53 -17.13 18.70
N ARG A 248 7.75 -17.36 19.99
CA ARG A 248 8.33 -16.35 20.91
C ARG A 248 9.86 -16.35 20.88
N ILE A 249 10.47 -17.38 20.27
CA ILE A 249 11.90 -17.49 20.11
C ILE A 249 12.24 -17.03 18.69
N TYR A 250 12.68 -15.79 18.56
CA TYR A 250 12.89 -15.16 17.28
C TYR A 250 14.22 -14.41 17.19
N LEU A 251 14.70 -14.24 15.98
CA LEU A 251 15.89 -13.46 15.67
C LEU A 251 15.55 -11.97 15.77
N PRO A 252 16.29 -11.17 16.57
CA PRO A 252 16.06 -9.73 16.64
C PRO A 252 16.31 -9.07 15.28
N ASN A 253 15.48 -8.09 14.92
CA ASN A 253 15.58 -7.32 13.69
C ASN A 253 15.55 -8.17 12.39
N SER A 254 14.81 -9.27 12.41
CA SER A 254 14.57 -10.14 11.25
C SER A 254 13.09 -10.45 11.13
N PHE A 255 12.54 -10.28 9.91
CA PHE A 255 11.10 -10.36 9.65
C PHE A 255 10.80 -11.15 8.39
N ASP A 256 9.89 -12.12 8.48
CA ASP A 256 9.40 -12.90 7.36
C ASP A 256 8.11 -12.27 6.82
N PHE A 257 8.18 -11.75 5.61
CA PHE A 257 7.07 -11.12 4.91
C PHE A 257 6.29 -12.13 4.09
N LYS A 258 4.96 -11.93 4.06
CA LYS A 258 4.06 -12.59 3.15
C LYS A 258 3.12 -11.56 2.52
N LEU A 259 3.18 -11.46 1.20
CA LEU A 259 2.40 -10.53 0.40
C LEU A 259 1.57 -11.30 -0.62
N GLU A 260 0.36 -10.82 -0.90
CA GLU A 260 -0.49 -11.30 -1.97
C GLU A 260 -1.08 -10.11 -2.73
N THR A 261 -0.79 -10.03 -4.03
CA THR A 261 -1.33 -8.98 -4.91
C THR A 261 -2.70 -9.37 -5.46
N ILE A 262 -3.57 -8.40 -5.69
CA ILE A 262 -4.80 -8.61 -6.47
C ILE A 262 -4.53 -8.76 -7.98
N GLY A 263 -3.31 -8.43 -8.45
CA GLY A 263 -2.85 -8.61 -9.82
C GLY A 263 -2.67 -7.33 -10.63
N VAL A 264 -3.04 -6.16 -10.10
CA VAL A 264 -2.81 -4.85 -10.75
C VAL A 264 -1.32 -4.57 -10.89
N TYR A 265 -0.57 -4.83 -9.83
CA TYR A 265 0.89 -4.80 -9.82
C TYR A 265 1.45 -6.19 -9.54
N GLU A 266 2.61 -6.48 -10.07
CA GLU A 266 3.38 -7.66 -9.68
C GLU A 266 3.78 -7.58 -8.21
N SER A 267 3.85 -8.72 -7.55
CA SER A 267 4.08 -8.77 -6.10
C SER A 267 5.40 -8.12 -5.67
N GLN A 268 6.47 -8.27 -6.46
CA GLN A 268 7.76 -7.60 -6.20
C GLN A 268 7.66 -6.07 -6.40
N ARG A 269 6.87 -5.62 -7.40
CA ARG A 269 6.65 -4.20 -7.66
C ARG A 269 5.90 -3.50 -6.52
N LEU A 270 5.09 -4.21 -5.74
CA LEU A 270 4.45 -3.64 -4.54
C LEU A 270 5.49 -3.20 -3.50
N VAL A 271 6.54 -4.01 -3.29
CA VAL A 271 7.62 -3.66 -2.34
C VAL A 271 8.41 -2.46 -2.82
N THR A 272 8.78 -2.46 -4.10
CA THR A 272 9.56 -1.34 -4.67
C THR A 272 8.78 -0.05 -4.67
N LYS A 273 7.48 -0.07 -5.03
CA LYS A 273 6.60 1.11 -4.94
C LYS A 273 6.44 1.62 -3.51
N ALA A 274 6.32 0.71 -2.55
CA ALA A 274 6.27 1.13 -1.15
C ALA A 274 7.55 1.83 -0.71
N CYS A 275 8.72 1.32 -1.11
CA CYS A 275 10.00 1.99 -0.84
C CYS A 275 10.08 3.36 -1.54
N GLU A 276 9.66 3.46 -2.80
CA GLU A 276 9.60 4.71 -3.57
C GLU A 276 8.74 5.75 -2.86
N ILE A 277 7.52 5.40 -2.44
CA ILE A 277 6.60 6.30 -1.71
C ILE A 277 7.21 6.75 -0.37
N LEU A 278 7.85 5.83 0.38
CA LEU A 278 8.49 6.18 1.64
C LEU A 278 9.68 7.13 1.45
N ILE A 279 10.48 6.93 0.42
CA ILE A 279 11.58 7.83 0.04
C ILE A 279 11.03 9.21 -0.32
N GLU A 280 9.95 9.28 -1.11
CA GLU A 280 9.30 10.54 -1.48
C GLU A 280 8.81 11.33 -0.26
N ARG A 281 8.11 10.65 0.66
CA ARG A 281 7.64 11.27 1.91
C ARG A 281 8.78 11.78 2.79
N LEU A 282 9.91 11.07 2.81
CA LEU A 282 11.11 11.51 3.53
C LEU A 282 11.75 12.75 2.85
N TYR A 283 11.81 12.79 1.53
CA TYR A 283 12.29 13.98 0.81
C TYR A 283 11.36 15.18 0.99
N LEU A 284 10.04 14.96 0.98
CA LEU A 284 9.08 16.02 1.28
C LEU A 284 9.30 16.60 2.67
N LEU A 285 9.50 15.75 3.67
CA LEU A 285 9.82 16.22 5.03
C LEU A 285 11.14 17.00 5.06
N ASN A 286 12.16 16.55 4.32
CA ASN A 286 13.41 17.30 4.20
C ASN A 286 13.18 18.70 3.59
N TYR A 287 12.34 18.80 2.55
CA TYR A 287 11.96 20.07 1.96
C TYR A 287 11.24 20.99 2.96
N VAL A 288 10.30 20.45 3.77
CA VAL A 288 9.63 21.19 4.83
C VAL A 288 10.61 21.77 5.84
N ILE A 289 11.69 21.04 6.16
CA ILE A 289 12.77 21.51 7.04
C ILE A 289 13.59 22.60 6.34
N ASP A 290 13.94 22.42 5.06
CA ASP A 290 14.75 23.39 4.29
C ASP A 290 14.01 24.72 4.06
N ALA A 291 12.69 24.64 3.88
CA ALA A 291 11.81 25.81 3.75
C ALA A 291 11.46 26.50 5.09
N ASP A 292 12.02 26.02 6.21
CA ASP A 292 11.73 26.52 7.57
C ASP A 292 10.24 26.43 7.99
N LEU A 293 9.54 25.44 7.45
CA LEU A 293 8.11 25.21 7.73
C LEU A 293 7.88 24.17 8.86
N LEU A 294 8.94 23.51 9.33
CA LEU A 294 8.84 22.53 10.41
C LEU A 294 8.60 23.26 11.75
N GLU A 295 7.49 22.95 12.39
CA GLU A 295 7.11 23.54 13.67
C GLU A 295 7.80 22.79 14.82
N ILE A 296 8.65 23.50 15.60
CA ILE A 296 9.33 22.99 16.78
C ILE A 296 8.94 23.87 17.96
N ILE A 297 8.37 23.28 19.00
CA ILE A 297 7.85 23.97 20.18
C ILE A 297 8.63 23.52 21.42
N VAL A 298 9.04 24.48 22.27
CA VAL A 298 9.61 24.14 23.56
C VAL A 298 8.53 23.52 24.45
N SER A 299 8.77 22.33 24.96
CA SER A 299 7.81 21.60 25.79
C SER A 299 7.75 22.21 27.20
N LYS A 300 6.57 22.68 27.58
CA LYS A 300 6.38 23.49 28.82
C LYS A 300 6.31 22.67 30.13
N ASN A 301 6.23 21.33 30.06
CA ASN A 301 5.69 20.58 31.23
C ASN A 301 6.56 19.44 31.78
N ILE A 302 7.77 19.14 31.29
CA ILE A 302 8.42 17.87 31.69
C ILE A 302 9.90 18.00 32.09
N SER A 303 10.72 18.74 31.39
CA SER A 303 12.12 19.00 31.77
C SER A 303 12.63 20.25 31.04
N GLU A 304 13.65 20.85 31.60
CA GLU A 304 14.46 21.83 30.88
C GLU A 304 15.02 21.17 29.64
N ASN A 305 15.16 21.88 28.52
CA ASN A 305 15.70 21.40 27.24
C ASN A 305 14.85 20.30 26.51
N SER A 306 13.53 20.37 26.60
CA SER A 306 12.61 19.48 25.90
C SER A 306 11.88 20.19 24.78
N PHE A 307 11.84 19.54 23.61
CA PHE A 307 11.24 20.07 22.39
C PHE A 307 10.23 19.07 21.80
N ASP A 308 9.13 19.62 21.30
CA ASP A 308 8.11 18.90 20.56
C ASP A 308 8.20 19.26 19.08
N VAL A 309 8.57 18.31 18.25
CA VAL A 309 8.59 18.43 16.79
C VAL A 309 7.25 17.98 16.25
N ILE A 310 6.52 18.88 15.58
CA ILE A 310 5.18 18.63 15.07
C ILE A 310 5.27 18.18 13.60
N LEU A 311 4.84 16.96 13.34
CA LEU A 311 4.74 16.41 12.00
C LEU A 311 3.30 16.53 11.52
N LYS A 312 3.05 17.39 10.53
CA LYS A 312 1.72 17.59 9.91
C LYS A 312 1.50 16.52 8.84
N ALA A 313 0.27 16.02 8.74
CA ALA A 313 -0.15 14.98 7.79
C ALA A 313 0.62 13.65 7.86
N ASP A 314 1.51 13.47 8.82
CA ASP A 314 2.23 12.23 9.05
C ASP A 314 1.63 11.44 10.21
N ASP A 315 1.54 10.13 9.95
CA ASP A 315 1.05 9.15 10.92
C ASP A 315 2.22 8.38 11.57
N TYR A 316 1.86 7.30 12.24
CA TYR A 316 2.83 6.39 12.86
C TYR A 316 3.92 5.85 11.93
N THR A 317 3.75 5.93 10.60
CA THR A 317 4.68 5.36 9.63
C THR A 317 5.99 6.14 9.63
N ILE A 318 5.96 7.42 9.27
CA ILE A 318 7.17 8.27 9.19
C ILE A 318 7.67 8.63 10.58
N GLY A 319 6.76 9.04 11.48
CA GLY A 319 7.15 9.48 12.82
C GLY A 319 7.87 8.41 13.64
N SER A 320 7.40 7.14 13.57
CA SER A 320 8.06 6.05 14.30
C SER A 320 9.44 5.69 13.76
N MET A 321 9.64 5.79 12.43
CA MET A 321 10.94 5.54 11.83
C MET A 321 11.97 6.61 12.22
N ILE A 322 11.58 7.88 12.13
CA ILE A 322 12.45 9.00 12.51
C ILE A 322 12.79 8.92 14.01
N GLN A 323 11.77 8.69 14.84
CA GLN A 323 11.97 8.53 16.29
C GLN A 323 12.97 7.40 16.59
N TYR A 324 12.84 6.25 15.91
CA TYR A 324 13.75 5.13 16.10
C TYR A 324 15.19 5.49 15.73
N VAL A 325 15.41 6.13 14.57
CA VAL A 325 16.75 6.52 14.12
C VAL A 325 17.34 7.56 15.06
N LEU A 326 16.58 8.56 15.50
CA LEU A 326 17.02 9.55 16.49
C LEU A 326 17.41 8.88 17.81
N TYR A 327 16.60 7.93 18.27
CA TYR A 327 16.89 7.18 19.50
C TYR A 327 18.21 6.40 19.38
N VAL A 328 18.37 5.62 18.35
CA VAL A 328 19.59 4.78 18.18
C VAL A 328 20.86 5.64 17.97
N SER A 329 20.72 6.78 17.29
CA SER A 329 21.87 7.64 16.96
C SER A 329 22.31 8.53 18.12
N TYR A 330 21.40 8.98 18.97
CA TYR A 330 21.68 10.06 19.94
C TYR A 330 21.41 9.68 21.40
N TYR A 331 20.65 8.63 21.68
CA TYR A 331 20.43 8.16 23.05
C TYR A 331 21.48 7.11 23.44
N PRO A 332 22.05 7.11 24.68
CA PRO A 332 21.82 8.10 25.75
C PRO A 332 22.85 9.25 25.74
N SER A 333 23.66 9.44 24.72
CA SER A 333 24.78 10.37 24.74
C SER A 333 24.41 11.85 24.62
N VAL A 334 23.37 12.16 23.84
CA VAL A 334 22.90 13.54 23.58
C VAL A 334 21.46 13.69 24.06
N LEU A 335 20.61 12.69 23.80
CA LEU A 335 19.22 12.66 24.21
C LEU A 335 19.04 11.88 25.52
N ASN A 336 18.31 12.45 26.46
CA ASN A 336 17.82 11.73 27.63
C ASN A 336 16.42 11.12 27.39
N TYR A 337 15.69 11.64 26.39
CA TYR A 337 14.37 11.15 26.00
C TYR A 337 14.13 11.33 24.51
N CYS A 338 13.54 10.31 23.88
CA CYS A 338 13.07 10.37 22.50
C CYS A 338 11.79 9.52 22.36
N GLY A 339 10.66 10.15 22.15
CA GLY A 339 9.37 9.48 22.07
C GLY A 339 8.49 10.04 20.97
N TYR A 340 7.68 9.18 20.36
CA TYR A 340 6.69 9.55 19.36
C TYR A 340 5.28 9.31 19.89
N LYS A 341 4.36 10.24 19.59
CA LYS A 341 2.95 10.07 19.88
C LYS A 341 2.05 10.80 18.88
N LYS A 342 0.88 10.25 18.67
CA LYS A 342 -0.28 10.93 18.11
C LYS A 342 -1.26 11.18 19.26
N ILE A 343 -1.68 12.43 19.48
CA ILE A 343 -2.48 12.80 20.65
C ILE A 343 -3.86 12.17 20.57
N HIS A 344 -4.49 12.27 19.39
CA HIS A 344 -5.76 11.62 19.07
C HIS A 344 -5.67 10.95 17.70
N PRO A 345 -6.33 9.79 17.47
CA PRO A 345 -6.31 9.12 16.16
C PRO A 345 -6.76 9.99 14.99
N ASP A 346 -7.73 10.89 15.23
CA ASP A 346 -8.29 11.78 14.20
C ASP A 346 -7.50 13.08 14.01
N ASP A 347 -6.48 13.34 14.86
CA ASP A 347 -5.63 14.51 14.69
C ASP A 347 -4.85 14.42 13.37
N SER A 348 -4.75 15.53 12.66
CA SER A 348 -3.96 15.62 11.42
C SER A 348 -2.45 15.69 11.67
N HIS A 349 -2.02 15.79 12.92
CA HIS A 349 -0.62 15.95 13.30
C HIS A 349 -0.17 14.92 14.32
N SER A 350 1.11 14.66 14.35
CA SER A 350 1.79 13.82 15.34
C SER A 350 3.00 14.55 15.91
N VAL A 351 3.54 14.07 17.02
CA VAL A 351 4.57 14.75 17.76
C VAL A 351 5.72 13.81 18.07
N ILE A 352 6.95 14.23 17.72
CA ILE A 352 8.17 13.61 18.25
C ILE A 352 8.66 14.50 19.40
N ARG A 353 8.72 13.96 20.61
CA ARG A 353 9.27 14.64 21.76
C ARG A 353 10.71 14.25 21.98
N LEU A 354 11.58 15.25 22.05
CA LEU A 354 13.01 15.11 22.30
C LEU A 354 13.38 15.82 23.59
N GLY A 355 14.06 15.13 24.49
CA GLY A 355 14.68 15.72 25.68
C GLY A 355 16.19 15.67 25.51
N TYR A 356 16.85 16.79 25.69
CA TYR A 356 18.31 16.91 25.58
C TYR A 356 18.96 16.99 26.97
N MET A 357 20.20 16.49 27.06
CA MET A 357 20.98 16.59 28.29
C MET A 357 21.52 18.00 28.53
N GLU A 358 21.82 18.70 27.41
CA GLU A 358 22.37 20.07 27.44
C GLU A 358 21.48 21.01 26.61
N GLU A 359 21.68 22.31 26.76
CA GLU A 359 20.98 23.32 25.97
C GLU A 359 21.23 23.09 24.47
N THR A 360 20.16 23.07 23.68
CA THR A 360 20.20 22.75 22.25
C THR A 360 19.44 23.78 21.45
N THR A 361 19.90 24.06 20.24
CA THR A 361 19.25 24.99 19.30
C THR A 361 18.27 24.25 18.38
N MET A 362 17.29 24.99 17.84
CA MET A 362 16.33 24.43 16.85
C MET A 362 17.05 23.97 15.58
N GLU A 363 18.13 24.63 15.18
CA GLU A 363 18.96 24.23 14.03
C GLU A 363 19.60 22.87 14.24
N THR A 364 20.12 22.60 15.42
CA THR A 364 20.69 21.28 15.76
C THR A 364 19.63 20.18 15.66
N ILE A 365 18.40 20.46 16.14
CA ILE A 365 17.30 19.50 16.02
C ILE A 365 16.96 19.21 14.55
N LYS A 366 16.87 20.26 13.71
CA LYS A 366 16.63 20.12 12.28
C LYS A 366 17.71 19.28 11.58
N GLU A 367 18.99 19.55 11.89
CA GLU A 367 20.12 18.78 11.33
C GLU A 367 20.08 17.30 11.75
N GLN A 368 19.72 17.00 12.99
CA GLN A 368 19.60 15.61 13.45
C GLN A 368 18.45 14.88 12.74
N ILE A 369 17.33 15.55 12.49
CA ILE A 369 16.21 14.99 11.71
C ILE A 369 16.65 14.76 10.26
N LYS A 370 17.33 15.71 9.62
CA LYS A 370 17.86 15.56 8.25
C LYS A 370 18.82 14.38 8.14
N THR A 371 19.73 14.24 9.10
CA THR A 371 20.64 13.09 9.15
C THR A 371 19.87 11.77 9.25
N SER A 372 18.80 11.74 10.04
CA SER A 372 17.94 10.57 10.16
C SER A 372 17.19 10.26 8.87
N ILE A 373 16.74 11.28 8.13
CA ILE A 373 16.13 11.14 6.81
C ILE A 373 17.11 10.50 5.82
N VAL A 374 18.34 11.00 5.74
CA VAL A 374 19.37 10.46 4.82
C VAL A 374 19.62 8.97 5.11
N LEU A 375 19.72 8.58 6.39
CA LEU A 375 19.91 7.18 6.78
C LEU A 375 18.72 6.30 6.37
N LEU A 376 17.49 6.78 6.54
CA LEU A 376 16.28 6.05 6.16
C LEU A 376 16.16 5.91 4.64
N VAL A 377 16.48 6.96 3.89
CA VAL A 377 16.49 6.92 2.41
C VAL A 377 17.49 5.86 1.92
N ASP A 378 18.70 5.81 2.48
CA ASP A 378 19.71 4.77 2.13
C ASP A 378 19.16 3.36 2.40
N VAL A 379 18.52 3.15 3.55
CA VAL A 379 17.91 1.85 3.89
C VAL A 379 16.84 1.45 2.85
N PHE A 380 15.91 2.34 2.48
CA PHE A 380 14.89 2.01 1.49
C PHE A 380 15.43 1.84 0.08
N GLN A 381 16.48 2.57 -0.30
CA GLN A 381 17.20 2.36 -1.57
C GLN A 381 17.82 0.97 -1.64
N LYS A 382 18.47 0.51 -0.57
CA LYS A 382 19.06 -0.84 -0.49
C LYS A 382 17.98 -1.92 -0.59
N ILE A 383 16.85 -1.75 0.11
CA ILE A 383 15.71 -2.69 0.01
C ILE A 383 15.14 -2.70 -1.41
N ARG A 384 14.91 -1.53 -2.02
CA ARG A 384 14.40 -1.41 -3.39
C ARG A 384 15.29 -2.16 -4.38
N LYS A 385 16.63 -1.95 -4.31
CA LYS A 385 17.60 -2.62 -5.17
C LYS A 385 17.60 -4.14 -5.09
N SER A 386 17.17 -4.71 -3.96
CA SER A 386 17.09 -6.18 -3.81
C SER A 386 15.97 -6.81 -4.65
N PHE A 387 15.01 -6.02 -5.12
CA PHE A 387 13.86 -6.49 -5.92
C PHE A 387 13.91 -6.05 -7.39
N ILE A 388 14.76 -5.11 -7.76
CA ILE A 388 14.93 -4.63 -9.13
C ILE A 388 16.39 -4.82 -9.52
N GLN A 389 16.65 -5.31 -10.75
CA GLN A 389 18.03 -5.41 -11.29
C GLN A 389 18.60 -4.06 -11.73
N ASP A 390 17.94 -2.98 -11.41
CA ASP A 390 18.31 -1.63 -11.82
C ASP A 390 19.30 -1.03 -10.83
N GLU A 391 20.48 -0.63 -11.31
CA GLU A 391 21.53 -0.04 -10.48
C GLU A 391 21.28 1.43 -10.16
N GLU A 392 20.33 2.09 -10.84
CA GLU A 392 20.03 3.50 -10.64
C GLU A 392 19.37 3.76 -9.28
N LEU A 393 19.88 4.77 -8.59
CA LEU A 393 19.27 5.28 -7.37
C LEU A 393 17.96 6.02 -7.74
N PHE A 394 16.91 5.75 -6.99
CA PHE A 394 15.67 6.49 -7.12
C PHE A 394 15.86 7.90 -6.52
N TYR A 395 15.96 8.89 -7.37
CA TYR A 395 16.05 10.30 -6.99
C TYR A 395 14.77 11.02 -7.34
N ILE A 396 14.27 11.80 -6.41
CA ILE A 396 13.24 12.79 -6.70
C ILE A 396 13.97 14.10 -6.96
N GLN A 397 13.82 14.62 -8.18
CA GLN A 397 14.22 15.99 -8.42
C GLN A 397 13.19 16.90 -7.76
N PRO A 398 13.62 17.93 -6.99
CA PRO A 398 12.71 18.95 -6.50
C PRO A 398 11.99 19.56 -7.71
N THR A 399 10.68 19.45 -7.74
CA THR A 399 9.88 20.08 -8.79
C THR A 399 9.73 21.57 -8.49
N GLU A 400 9.63 22.41 -9.51
CA GLU A 400 9.36 23.86 -9.34
C GLU A 400 7.98 24.13 -8.71
N ASP A 401 7.15 23.10 -8.51
CA ASP A 401 5.76 23.18 -8.07
C ASP A 401 5.51 22.47 -6.73
N TRP A 402 6.47 22.56 -5.80
CA TRP A 402 6.32 22.02 -4.46
C TRP A 402 5.12 22.57 -3.69
N ASP A 403 4.64 23.79 -4.02
CA ASP A 403 3.44 24.35 -3.41
C ASP A 403 2.19 23.56 -3.78
N THR A 404 2.10 23.06 -5.02
CA THR A 404 1.01 22.17 -5.45
C THR A 404 1.13 20.80 -4.75
N VAL A 405 2.36 20.30 -4.55
CA VAL A 405 2.64 19.07 -3.80
C VAL A 405 2.20 19.19 -2.35
N MET A 406 2.56 20.31 -1.72
CA MET A 406 2.19 20.60 -0.33
C MET A 406 0.66 20.66 -0.18
N ASN A 407 -0.04 21.30 -1.11
CA ASN A 407 -1.50 21.35 -1.09
C ASN A 407 -2.15 19.97 -1.27
N LEU A 408 -1.56 19.06 -2.06
CA LEU A 408 -2.06 17.69 -2.25
C LEU A 408 -1.77 16.77 -1.05
N TYR A 409 -0.73 17.08 -0.27
CA TYR A 409 -0.33 16.26 0.89
C TYR A 409 -0.92 16.75 2.23
N PHE A 410 -1.26 18.05 2.34
CA PHE A 410 -1.72 18.64 3.60
C PHE A 410 -3.21 19.00 3.61
N HIS A 411 -3.92 18.80 2.50
CA HIS A 411 -5.38 18.89 2.34
C HIS A 411 -5.96 17.61 1.75
#